data_c5e0640c2727f421a094f833f01869e5
#
_entry.id   c5e0640c2727f421a094f833f01869e5
#
_cell.length_a   1.000
_cell.length_b   1.000
_cell.length_c   1.000
_cell.angle_alpha   90.00
_cell.angle_beta   90.00
_cell.angle_gamma   90.00
#
_symmetry.space_group_name_H-M   'P 1'
#
loop_
_entity.id
_entity.type
_entity.pdbx_description
1 polymer ?
#
loop_
_entity_poly.entity_id
_entity_poly.type
_entity_poly.pdbx_seq_one_letter_code
_entity_poly.pdbx_strand_id
1 'polypeptide(L)'
;MTYALPDLNSPSRLAGKHVLVLNWRDVRHSQAGGAEQYMHEISKRWVQNGVQVTWFTGRDVGQAAEDVIDGIHILRGGGALSIYGHAALRLLRSSGRFDAVVDCQNGIPFFSPLFLSGDIPIVQLIHHVHQEQFRTRFSPPMAALGRFLESSGAKTVYGQRSIVAVSPSTRLELRKLGFAGPIHVVPNGTIDIPQAVATRAPNPTIAVVSRLVPHKRLDLLLGQFAVAARRVPKLRMDIIGDGPERARLQQLATDLGLDHAVTFHGYQPNNVRDELLSRAWLTASTSASEGWGCSVIEAAAWGVPCLALRVPGIRDSVVDGRTGWLVETPRKFGTAMVEALTAMREPDAVKDVSADCREWASCFTWDRSTRLLTGVLLEEETLRREGGDPRSRHSDLSTLVRFELPEGADLRSILRPTDEVALMHDGHVAVLMNGRDEFEAFAAVQKIGVPAAELRHAGRDTLLAGPGSAVAPADAFDGQ
;
A
#
# COMPACT_ATOMS: atom_id res chain seq x y z
N MET A 1 -27.59 -23.83 -1.79
CA MET A 1 -26.68 -23.93 -2.95
C MET A 1 -25.45 -23.11 -2.66
N THR A 2 -24.24 -23.65 -2.80
CA THR A 2 -23.02 -22.89 -2.60
C THR A 2 -22.72 -22.15 -3.91
N TYR A 3 -23.01 -20.87 -3.98
CA TYR A 3 -22.64 -20.07 -5.14
C TYR A 3 -21.11 -19.94 -5.19
N ALA A 4 -20.50 -20.39 -6.29
CA ALA A 4 -19.10 -20.09 -6.56
C ALA A 4 -19.03 -18.66 -7.08
N LEU A 5 -18.42 -17.77 -6.28
CA LEU A 5 -18.19 -16.38 -6.71
C LEU A 5 -17.28 -16.36 -7.96
N PRO A 6 -17.50 -15.45 -8.90
CA PRO A 6 -16.71 -15.38 -10.12
C PRO A 6 -15.27 -14.94 -9.82
N ASP A 7 -14.32 -15.71 -10.33
CA ASP A 7 -12.88 -15.41 -10.22
C ASP A 7 -12.41 -14.56 -11.41
N LEU A 8 -12.72 -13.27 -11.36
CA LEU A 8 -12.49 -12.34 -12.47
C LEU A 8 -11.07 -11.78 -12.51
N ASN A 9 -10.38 -11.81 -11.39
CA ASN A 9 -9.06 -11.21 -11.18
C ASN A 9 -8.03 -12.20 -10.62
N SER A 10 -8.27 -13.49 -10.79
CA SER A 10 -7.29 -14.52 -10.42
C SER A 10 -5.97 -14.33 -11.16
N PRO A 11 -4.84 -14.47 -10.46
CA PRO A 11 -3.53 -14.52 -11.09
C PRO A 11 -3.42 -15.58 -12.19
N SER A 12 -4.17 -16.69 -12.09
CA SER A 12 -4.21 -17.76 -13.10
C SER A 12 -4.71 -17.30 -14.48
N ARG A 13 -5.44 -16.17 -14.56
CA ARG A 13 -5.85 -15.57 -15.85
C ARG A 13 -4.69 -14.99 -16.65
N LEU A 14 -3.55 -14.78 -16.01
CA LEU A 14 -2.29 -14.41 -16.65
C LEU A 14 -1.37 -15.63 -16.90
N ALA A 15 -1.81 -16.86 -16.59
CA ALA A 15 -1.01 -18.06 -16.80
C ALA A 15 -0.54 -18.17 -18.26
N GLY A 16 0.73 -18.54 -18.44
CA GLY A 16 1.38 -18.59 -19.74
C GLY A 16 1.80 -17.25 -20.35
N LYS A 17 1.38 -16.11 -19.76
CA LYS A 17 1.82 -14.78 -20.18
C LYS A 17 3.17 -14.41 -19.56
N HIS A 18 3.89 -13.53 -20.25
CA HIS A 18 5.17 -12.99 -19.80
C HIS A 18 5.02 -11.53 -19.38
N VAL A 19 5.12 -11.25 -18.08
CA VAL A 19 5.01 -9.93 -17.47
C VAL A 19 6.41 -9.35 -17.21
N LEU A 20 6.65 -8.11 -17.67
CA LEU A 20 7.82 -7.33 -17.34
C LEU A 20 7.52 -6.38 -16.17
N VAL A 21 8.34 -6.42 -15.14
CA VAL A 21 8.36 -5.45 -14.06
C VAL A 21 9.58 -4.54 -14.23
N LEU A 22 9.34 -3.25 -14.32
CA LEU A 22 10.38 -2.22 -14.28
C LEU A 22 10.36 -1.57 -12.92
N ASN A 23 11.43 -1.73 -12.14
CA ASN A 23 11.53 -1.10 -10.83
C ASN A 23 12.97 -0.65 -10.57
N TRP A 24 13.14 0.37 -9.78
CA TRP A 24 14.47 0.94 -9.52
C TRP A 24 15.40 -0.01 -8.77
N ARG A 25 14.84 -0.87 -7.91
CA ARG A 25 15.57 -1.87 -7.10
C ARG A 25 14.83 -3.19 -7.05
N ASP A 26 15.53 -4.25 -6.70
CA ASP A 26 14.93 -5.52 -6.26
C ASP A 26 15.05 -5.71 -4.74
N VAL A 27 14.49 -6.79 -4.21
CA VAL A 27 14.47 -7.07 -2.76
C VAL A 27 15.82 -7.36 -2.14
N ARG A 28 16.84 -7.67 -2.94
CA ARG A 28 18.23 -7.90 -2.47
C ARG A 28 19.10 -6.64 -2.54
N HIS A 29 18.56 -5.52 -2.99
CA HIS A 29 19.27 -4.26 -3.00
C HIS A 29 19.47 -3.75 -1.56
N SER A 30 20.65 -3.19 -1.22
CA SER A 30 20.97 -2.69 0.12
C SER A 30 19.98 -1.64 0.67
N GLN A 31 19.28 -0.95 -0.22
CA GLN A 31 18.28 0.07 0.12
C GLN A 31 16.85 -0.38 -0.18
N ALA A 32 16.59 -1.69 -0.32
CA ALA A 32 15.24 -2.20 -0.53
C ALA A 32 14.29 -1.80 0.60
N GLY A 33 13.00 -1.67 0.27
CA GLY A 33 11.97 -1.27 1.21
C GLY A 33 10.59 -1.79 0.81
N GLY A 34 9.54 -1.13 1.30
CA GLY A 34 8.16 -1.58 1.08
C GLY A 34 7.72 -1.64 -0.39
N ALA A 35 8.28 -0.78 -1.26
CA ALA A 35 7.96 -0.79 -2.68
C ALA A 35 8.53 -2.02 -3.40
N GLU A 36 9.75 -2.42 -3.06
CA GLU A 36 10.39 -3.61 -3.59
C GLU A 36 9.70 -4.87 -3.06
N GLN A 37 9.37 -4.90 -1.77
CA GLN A 37 8.61 -5.99 -1.15
C GLN A 37 7.24 -6.17 -1.81
N TYR A 38 6.52 -5.07 -2.09
CA TYR A 38 5.22 -5.09 -2.76
C TYR A 38 5.28 -5.84 -4.10
N MET A 39 6.18 -5.42 -4.98
CA MET A 39 6.28 -6.05 -6.28
C MET A 39 6.81 -7.48 -6.21
N HIS A 40 7.70 -7.77 -5.24
CA HIS A 40 8.21 -9.11 -5.05
C HIS A 40 7.10 -10.09 -4.64
N GLU A 41 6.30 -9.73 -3.65
CA GLU A 41 5.21 -10.58 -3.16
C GLU A 41 4.14 -10.84 -4.23
N ILE A 42 3.82 -9.85 -5.03
CA ILE A 42 2.90 -10.00 -6.16
C ILE A 42 3.52 -10.85 -7.27
N SER A 43 4.76 -10.57 -7.67
CA SER A 43 5.46 -11.31 -8.71
C SER A 43 5.63 -12.79 -8.35
N LYS A 44 5.97 -13.10 -7.10
CA LYS A 44 6.06 -14.46 -6.58
C LYS A 44 4.74 -15.22 -6.74
N ARG A 45 3.59 -14.58 -6.43
CA ARG A 45 2.27 -15.17 -6.60
C ARG A 45 1.89 -15.35 -8.06
N TRP A 46 2.27 -14.43 -8.93
CA TRP A 46 2.13 -14.61 -10.38
C TRP A 46 2.90 -15.83 -10.87
N VAL A 47 4.17 -15.98 -10.46
CA VAL A 47 4.99 -17.16 -10.83
C VAL A 47 4.34 -18.47 -10.34
N GLN A 48 3.84 -18.49 -9.10
CA GLN A 48 3.12 -19.66 -8.54
C GLN A 48 1.85 -20.02 -9.33
N ASN A 49 1.27 -19.07 -10.06
CA ASN A 49 0.11 -19.24 -10.92
C ASN A 49 0.47 -19.40 -12.41
N GLY A 50 1.72 -19.72 -12.74
CA GLY A 50 2.15 -20.02 -14.11
C GLY A 50 2.45 -18.81 -14.99
N VAL A 51 2.63 -17.62 -14.41
CA VAL A 51 3.05 -16.41 -15.12
C VAL A 51 4.57 -16.37 -15.18
N GLN A 52 5.13 -16.07 -16.37
CA GLN A 52 6.55 -15.77 -16.48
C GLN A 52 6.79 -14.31 -16.05
N VAL A 53 7.69 -14.08 -15.11
CA VAL A 53 7.99 -12.72 -14.65
C VAL A 53 9.47 -12.42 -14.85
N THR A 54 9.74 -11.36 -15.63
CA THR A 54 11.06 -10.73 -15.70
C THR A 54 11.03 -9.39 -14.98
N TRP A 55 11.95 -9.20 -14.06
CA TRP A 55 12.10 -7.94 -13.33
C TRP A 55 13.41 -7.26 -13.73
N PHE A 56 13.33 -6.10 -14.39
CA PHE A 56 14.48 -5.28 -14.71
C PHE A 56 14.68 -4.19 -13.66
N THR A 57 15.92 -4.04 -13.15
CA THR A 57 16.26 -3.16 -12.03
C THR A 57 17.68 -2.61 -12.12
N GLY A 58 17.99 -1.62 -11.31
CA GLY A 58 19.36 -1.14 -11.09
C GLY A 58 20.21 -2.19 -10.41
N ARG A 59 21.52 -2.05 -10.55
CA ARG A 59 22.52 -2.97 -9.97
C ARG A 59 23.22 -2.32 -8.79
N ASP A 60 23.15 -2.94 -7.64
CA ASP A 60 23.93 -2.54 -6.48
C ASP A 60 25.36 -3.11 -6.51
N VAL A 61 26.23 -2.55 -5.68
CA VAL A 61 27.61 -3.04 -5.55
C VAL A 61 27.61 -4.50 -5.07
N GLY A 62 28.36 -5.34 -5.77
CA GLY A 62 28.46 -6.77 -5.43
C GLY A 62 27.32 -7.65 -5.93
N GLN A 63 26.25 -7.11 -6.49
CA GLN A 63 25.17 -7.92 -7.07
C GLN A 63 25.58 -8.52 -8.44
N ALA A 64 25.11 -9.73 -8.73
CA ALA A 64 25.19 -10.31 -10.06
C ALA A 64 24.29 -9.56 -11.07
N ALA A 65 24.64 -9.58 -12.36
CA ALA A 65 23.85 -8.95 -13.41
C ALA A 65 22.49 -9.66 -13.63
N GLU A 66 22.44 -10.96 -13.38
CA GLU A 66 21.26 -11.81 -13.50
C GLU A 66 21.11 -12.65 -12.23
N ASP A 67 19.87 -12.95 -11.88
CA ASP A 67 19.51 -13.75 -10.71
C ASP A 67 18.14 -14.38 -10.91
N VAL A 68 17.81 -15.39 -10.11
CA VAL A 68 16.44 -15.92 -9.99
C VAL A 68 16.06 -15.92 -8.53
N ILE A 69 15.01 -15.20 -8.19
CA ILE A 69 14.53 -15.07 -6.80
C ILE A 69 13.07 -15.51 -6.78
N ASP A 70 12.73 -16.56 -6.06
CA ASP A 70 11.37 -17.14 -5.98
C ASP A 70 10.72 -17.38 -7.37
N GLY A 71 11.53 -17.81 -8.36
CA GLY A 71 11.10 -18.05 -9.73
C GLY A 71 10.99 -16.79 -10.60
N ILE A 72 11.25 -15.62 -10.06
CA ILE A 72 11.28 -14.33 -10.78
C ILE A 72 12.65 -14.16 -11.41
N HIS A 73 12.72 -13.95 -12.74
CA HIS A 73 13.96 -13.68 -13.44
C HIS A 73 14.38 -12.21 -13.27
N ILE A 74 15.40 -11.96 -12.46
CA ILE A 74 15.91 -10.61 -12.15
C ILE A 74 17.05 -10.26 -13.10
N LEU A 75 16.91 -9.14 -13.80
CA LEU A 75 17.93 -8.57 -14.68
C LEU A 75 18.37 -7.22 -14.14
N ARG A 76 19.66 -7.08 -13.81
CA ARG A 76 20.22 -5.86 -13.22
C ARG A 76 21.12 -5.13 -14.21
N GLY A 77 20.88 -3.84 -14.38
CA GLY A 77 21.70 -3.00 -15.26
C GLY A 77 21.65 -1.52 -14.94
N GLY A 78 22.80 -0.88 -14.98
CA GLY A 78 22.93 0.54 -14.61
C GLY A 78 22.86 0.80 -13.10
N GLY A 79 23.24 2.02 -12.73
CA GLY A 79 23.09 2.54 -11.36
C GLY A 79 21.93 3.53 -11.28
N ALA A 80 21.91 4.35 -10.24
CA ALA A 80 20.78 5.22 -9.87
C ALA A 80 20.21 6.11 -11.00
N LEU A 81 21.06 6.61 -11.92
CA LEU A 81 20.63 7.43 -13.05
C LEU A 81 20.70 6.68 -14.38
N SER A 82 21.73 5.86 -14.58
CA SER A 82 21.94 5.16 -15.84
C SER A 82 20.96 4.00 -16.08
N ILE A 83 20.23 3.56 -15.07
CA ILE A 83 19.18 2.52 -15.19
C ILE A 83 18.14 2.85 -16.28
N TYR A 84 17.73 4.11 -16.41
CA TYR A 84 16.71 4.55 -17.37
C TYR A 84 17.18 4.32 -18.81
N GLY A 85 18.45 4.65 -19.11
CA GLY A 85 19.04 4.40 -20.44
C GLY A 85 19.19 2.90 -20.73
N HIS A 86 19.58 2.09 -19.72
CA HIS A 86 19.67 0.63 -19.86
C HIS A 86 18.27 0.01 -20.07
N ALA A 87 17.25 0.51 -19.36
CA ALA A 87 15.86 0.08 -19.54
C ALA A 87 15.36 0.41 -20.95
N ALA A 88 15.52 1.66 -21.40
CA ALA A 88 15.13 2.09 -22.74
C ALA A 88 15.76 1.21 -23.86
N LEU A 89 17.07 0.98 -23.78
CA LEU A 89 17.77 0.15 -24.73
C LEU A 89 17.27 -1.32 -24.72
N ARG A 90 16.98 -1.85 -23.53
CA ARG A 90 16.43 -3.20 -23.39
C ARG A 90 15.03 -3.29 -23.95
N LEU A 91 14.15 -2.32 -23.67
CA LEU A 91 12.78 -2.26 -24.17
C LEU A 91 12.76 -2.22 -25.70
N LEU A 92 13.59 -1.39 -26.33
CA LEU A 92 13.74 -1.32 -27.77
C LEU A 92 14.19 -2.66 -28.41
N ARG A 93 15.05 -3.42 -27.71
CA ARG A 93 15.55 -4.73 -28.19
C ARG A 93 14.60 -5.88 -27.88
N SER A 94 13.63 -5.69 -27.00
CA SER A 94 12.72 -6.73 -26.49
C SER A 94 11.28 -6.54 -26.95
N SER A 95 11.04 -5.62 -27.89
CA SER A 95 9.72 -5.33 -28.45
C SER A 95 9.05 -6.65 -28.94
N GLY A 96 7.85 -6.93 -28.41
CA GLY A 96 7.08 -8.15 -28.71
C GLY A 96 7.40 -9.39 -27.86
N ARG A 97 8.25 -9.28 -26.82
CA ARG A 97 8.56 -10.40 -25.91
C ARG A 97 7.72 -10.42 -24.63
N PHE A 98 6.98 -9.37 -24.35
CA PHE A 98 6.19 -9.22 -23.12
C PHE A 98 4.73 -9.02 -23.46
N ASP A 99 3.87 -9.71 -22.70
CA ASP A 99 2.42 -9.63 -22.84
C ASP A 99 1.83 -8.49 -22.00
N ALA A 100 2.53 -8.07 -20.94
CA ALA A 100 2.15 -6.94 -20.08
C ALA A 100 3.36 -6.32 -19.39
N VAL A 101 3.23 -5.07 -18.94
CA VAL A 101 4.29 -4.34 -18.23
C VAL A 101 3.74 -3.64 -17.00
N VAL A 102 4.46 -3.76 -15.88
CA VAL A 102 4.27 -2.92 -14.68
C VAL A 102 5.46 -1.97 -14.57
N ASP A 103 5.22 -0.68 -14.74
CA ASP A 103 6.22 0.37 -14.67
C ASP A 103 6.15 1.06 -13.29
N CYS A 104 7.07 0.68 -12.39
CA CYS A 104 7.08 1.19 -11.02
C CYS A 104 7.78 2.55 -10.95
N GLN A 105 7.02 3.57 -10.64
CA GLN A 105 7.55 4.91 -10.43
C GLN A 105 7.97 5.12 -8.97
N ASN A 106 9.27 5.10 -8.73
CA ASN A 106 9.88 5.49 -7.46
C ASN A 106 10.60 6.85 -7.62
N GLY A 107 9.81 7.90 -7.86
CA GLY A 107 10.23 9.25 -8.26
C GLY A 107 10.08 9.45 -9.76
N ILE A 108 11.00 8.97 -10.60
CA ILE A 108 10.93 9.08 -12.06
C ILE A 108 10.48 7.72 -12.63
N PRO A 109 9.46 7.68 -13.54
CA PRO A 109 9.07 6.45 -14.23
C PRO A 109 10.09 6.05 -15.30
N PHE A 110 10.00 4.81 -15.81
CA PHE A 110 10.85 4.32 -16.91
C PHE A 110 10.41 4.80 -18.28
N PHE A 111 9.26 5.45 -18.37
CA PHE A 111 8.68 5.92 -19.64
C PHE A 111 8.48 4.78 -20.65
N SER A 112 8.17 3.58 -20.19
CA SER A 112 8.04 2.38 -21.01
C SER A 112 7.08 2.52 -22.22
N PRO A 113 5.98 3.30 -22.16
CA PRO A 113 5.11 3.50 -23.32
C PRO A 113 5.79 4.15 -24.53
N LEU A 114 6.93 4.83 -24.35
CA LEU A 114 7.69 5.44 -25.46
C LEU A 114 8.51 4.42 -26.26
N PHE A 115 8.72 3.23 -25.72
CA PHE A 115 9.63 2.21 -26.28
C PHE A 115 8.93 0.91 -26.67
N LEU A 116 7.64 0.79 -26.34
CA LEU A 116 6.85 -0.43 -26.58
C LEU A 116 5.66 -0.14 -27.49
N SER A 117 5.12 -1.18 -28.14
CA SER A 117 3.90 -1.08 -28.94
C SER A 117 2.73 -0.56 -28.10
N GLY A 118 1.85 0.23 -28.72
CA GLY A 118 0.64 0.76 -28.10
C GLY A 118 -0.32 -0.31 -27.61
N ASP A 119 -0.28 -1.51 -28.18
CA ASP A 119 -1.16 -2.64 -27.87
C ASP A 119 -0.78 -3.35 -26.58
N ILE A 120 0.46 -3.20 -26.12
CA ILE A 120 0.90 -3.84 -24.87
C ILE A 120 0.24 -3.15 -23.68
N PRO A 121 -0.46 -3.90 -22.79
CA PRO A 121 -0.98 -3.39 -21.53
C PRO A 121 0.17 -2.91 -20.64
N ILE A 122 0.16 -1.64 -20.29
CA ILE A 122 1.17 -1.03 -19.40
C ILE A 122 0.45 -0.35 -18.25
N VAL A 123 0.72 -0.78 -17.04
CA VAL A 123 0.22 -0.19 -15.82
C VAL A 123 1.34 0.55 -15.12
N GLN A 124 1.12 1.82 -14.77
CA GLN A 124 2.04 2.61 -13.96
C GLN A 124 1.72 2.39 -12.47
N LEU A 125 2.69 1.94 -11.68
CA LEU A 125 2.55 1.73 -10.25
C LEU A 125 3.27 2.82 -9.46
N ILE A 126 2.55 3.52 -8.57
CA ILE A 126 3.07 4.66 -7.82
C ILE A 126 2.86 4.43 -6.31
N HIS A 127 3.96 4.26 -5.58
CA HIS A 127 3.94 4.08 -4.13
C HIS A 127 3.84 5.40 -3.36
N HIS A 128 4.46 6.46 -3.87
CA HIS A 128 4.52 7.74 -3.20
C HIS A 128 4.88 8.85 -4.20
N VAL A 129 4.36 10.05 -3.98
CA VAL A 129 4.71 11.26 -4.74
C VAL A 129 5.93 11.91 -4.09
N HIS A 130 7.01 12.09 -4.86
CA HIS A 130 8.32 12.53 -4.36
C HIS A 130 8.60 14.03 -4.53
N GLN A 131 7.60 14.85 -4.87
CA GLN A 131 7.77 16.28 -5.18
C GLN A 131 8.60 17.05 -4.13
N GLU A 132 8.33 16.83 -2.84
CA GLU A 132 9.07 17.50 -1.76
C GLU A 132 10.44 16.84 -1.52
N GLN A 133 10.56 15.53 -1.74
CA GLN A 133 11.82 14.81 -1.57
C GLN A 133 12.88 15.25 -2.61
N PHE A 134 12.46 15.60 -3.83
CA PHE A 134 13.38 16.17 -4.82
C PHE A 134 13.98 17.49 -4.35
N ARG A 135 13.19 18.35 -3.68
CA ARG A 135 13.68 19.64 -3.15
C ARG A 135 14.74 19.47 -2.06
N THR A 136 14.60 18.43 -1.24
CA THR A 136 15.50 18.23 -0.10
C THR A 136 16.78 17.46 -0.44
N ARG A 137 16.77 16.70 -1.56
CA ARG A 137 17.87 15.77 -1.90
C ARG A 137 18.77 16.25 -3.02
N PHE A 138 18.28 17.13 -3.90
CA PHE A 138 19.00 17.52 -5.12
C PHE A 138 19.18 19.02 -5.21
N SER A 139 20.16 19.45 -6.04
CA SER A 139 20.32 20.87 -6.38
C SER A 139 19.07 21.41 -7.07
N PRO A 140 18.80 22.72 -6.99
CA PRO A 140 17.56 23.29 -7.53
C PRO A 140 17.24 22.93 -8.99
N PRO A 141 18.19 22.91 -9.95
CA PRO A 141 17.91 22.51 -11.33
C PRO A 141 17.53 21.03 -11.45
N MET A 142 18.25 20.14 -10.72
CA MET A 142 17.97 18.71 -10.71
C MET A 142 16.64 18.40 -10.03
N ALA A 143 16.32 19.10 -8.96
CA ALA A 143 15.04 18.99 -8.28
C ALA A 143 13.88 19.43 -9.19
N ALA A 144 14.05 20.53 -9.95
CA ALA A 144 13.06 20.99 -10.92
C ALA A 144 12.84 19.97 -12.05
N LEU A 145 13.92 19.40 -12.59
CA LEU A 145 13.84 18.34 -13.61
C LEU A 145 13.15 17.09 -13.06
N GLY A 146 13.55 16.60 -11.89
CA GLY A 146 12.92 15.42 -11.26
C GLY A 146 11.43 15.62 -11.04
N ARG A 147 11.02 16.76 -10.52
CA ARG A 147 9.62 17.13 -10.33
C ARG A 147 8.82 17.22 -11.64
N PHE A 148 9.43 17.77 -12.69
CA PHE A 148 8.82 17.82 -14.02
C PHE A 148 8.62 16.40 -14.59
N LEU A 149 9.63 15.54 -14.50
CA LEU A 149 9.56 14.15 -14.98
C LEU A 149 8.53 13.32 -14.19
N GLU A 150 8.46 13.52 -12.86
CA GLU A 150 7.48 12.82 -12.01
C GLU A 150 6.03 13.28 -12.28
N SER A 151 5.81 14.52 -12.66
CA SER A 151 4.48 15.10 -12.87
C SER A 151 4.13 15.26 -14.34
N SER A 152 4.51 16.38 -14.97
CA SER A 152 4.11 16.70 -16.34
C SER A 152 4.63 15.69 -17.36
N GLY A 153 5.87 15.21 -17.22
CA GLY A 153 6.44 14.19 -18.09
C GLY A 153 5.68 12.85 -17.97
N ALA A 154 5.51 12.38 -16.74
CA ALA A 154 4.76 11.14 -16.49
C ALA A 154 3.32 11.26 -16.98
N LYS A 155 2.63 12.35 -16.65
CA LYS A 155 1.25 12.60 -17.10
C LYS A 155 1.10 12.59 -18.62
N THR A 156 2.04 13.17 -19.35
CA THR A 156 1.99 13.18 -20.82
C THR A 156 2.11 11.77 -21.41
N VAL A 157 2.98 10.93 -20.82
CA VAL A 157 3.27 9.59 -21.35
C VAL A 157 2.24 8.55 -20.89
N TYR A 158 1.79 8.64 -19.64
CA TYR A 158 0.86 7.66 -19.04
C TYR A 158 -0.59 8.15 -18.94
N GLY A 159 -0.90 9.35 -19.41
CA GLY A 159 -2.18 10.01 -19.19
C GLY A 159 -3.42 9.25 -19.69
N GLN A 160 -3.23 8.24 -20.54
CA GLN A 160 -4.29 7.36 -21.03
C GLN A 160 -4.08 5.89 -20.63
N ARG A 161 -3.23 5.62 -19.65
CA ARG A 161 -2.95 4.30 -19.11
C ARG A 161 -3.54 4.15 -17.73
N SER A 162 -3.82 2.91 -17.34
CA SER A 162 -4.22 2.61 -15.96
C SER A 162 -3.05 2.87 -15.02
N ILE A 163 -3.34 3.58 -13.94
CA ILE A 163 -2.40 3.89 -12.87
C ILE A 163 -2.84 3.16 -11.60
N VAL A 164 -1.88 2.63 -10.87
CA VAL A 164 -2.09 2.04 -9.55
C VAL A 164 -1.45 2.94 -8.49
N ALA A 165 -2.24 3.34 -7.52
CA ALA A 165 -1.82 4.00 -6.30
C ALA A 165 -1.98 3.04 -5.12
N VAL A 166 -1.06 3.06 -4.16
CA VAL A 166 -1.12 2.16 -3.00
C VAL A 166 -2.09 2.63 -1.91
N SER A 167 -2.61 3.85 -2.02
CA SER A 167 -3.57 4.41 -1.06
C SER A 167 -4.48 5.47 -1.68
N PRO A 168 -5.65 5.74 -1.08
CA PRO A 168 -6.51 6.86 -1.44
C PRO A 168 -5.80 8.22 -1.37
N SER A 169 -4.91 8.42 -0.39
CA SER A 169 -4.09 9.63 -0.28
C SER A 169 -3.15 9.79 -1.48
N THR A 170 -2.46 8.71 -1.89
CA THR A 170 -1.61 8.74 -3.09
C THR A 170 -2.44 9.02 -4.35
N ARG A 171 -3.63 8.43 -4.49
CA ARG A 171 -4.56 8.74 -5.59
C ARG A 171 -4.92 10.23 -5.61
N LEU A 172 -5.27 10.79 -4.47
CA LEU A 172 -5.60 12.22 -4.35
C LEU A 172 -4.41 13.13 -4.72
N GLU A 173 -3.20 12.78 -4.31
CA GLU A 173 -1.99 13.52 -4.68
C GLU A 173 -1.75 13.49 -6.19
N LEU A 174 -1.94 12.34 -6.85
CA LEU A 174 -1.86 12.22 -8.31
C LEU A 174 -2.93 13.07 -9.01
N ARG A 175 -4.17 13.11 -8.50
CA ARG A 175 -5.22 14.00 -9.02
C ARG A 175 -4.81 15.48 -8.90
N LYS A 176 -4.21 15.89 -7.78
CA LYS A 176 -3.67 17.26 -7.61
C LYS A 176 -2.54 17.57 -8.59
N LEU A 177 -1.74 16.59 -9.00
CA LEU A 177 -0.73 16.74 -10.04
C LEU A 177 -1.33 16.77 -11.46
N GLY A 178 -2.65 16.54 -11.60
CA GLY A 178 -3.38 16.62 -12.84
C GLY A 178 -3.38 15.32 -13.67
N PHE A 179 -3.12 14.17 -13.05
CA PHE A 179 -3.35 12.88 -13.70
C PHE A 179 -4.84 12.67 -13.88
N ALA A 180 -5.30 12.49 -15.12
CA ALA A 180 -6.71 12.38 -15.48
C ALA A 180 -7.17 10.95 -15.81
N GLY A 181 -6.26 10.00 -16.06
CA GLY A 181 -6.53 8.60 -16.37
C GLY A 181 -7.11 7.78 -15.21
N PRO A 182 -7.47 6.50 -15.43
CA PRO A 182 -7.93 5.61 -14.36
C PRO A 182 -6.84 5.44 -13.29
N ILE A 183 -7.18 5.70 -12.01
CA ILE A 183 -6.27 5.48 -10.88
C ILE A 183 -6.92 4.50 -9.92
N HIS A 184 -6.44 3.27 -9.93
CA HIS A 184 -6.91 2.18 -9.08
C HIS A 184 -6.14 2.19 -7.76
N VAL A 185 -6.82 1.88 -6.65
CA VAL A 185 -6.18 1.75 -5.34
C VAL A 185 -5.91 0.27 -5.09
N VAL A 186 -4.62 -0.08 -4.98
CA VAL A 186 -4.18 -1.44 -4.66
C VAL A 186 -3.22 -1.37 -3.48
N PRO A 187 -3.73 -1.54 -2.24
CA PRO A 187 -2.92 -1.40 -1.04
C PRO A 187 -1.86 -2.51 -0.92
N ASN A 188 -0.83 -2.24 -0.12
CA ASN A 188 0.15 -3.26 0.22
C ASN A 188 -0.49 -4.37 1.04
N GLY A 189 -0.08 -5.60 0.81
CA GLY A 189 -0.34 -6.70 1.72
C GLY A 189 0.52 -6.62 2.99
N THR A 190 0.19 -7.43 3.96
CA THR A 190 0.93 -7.58 5.21
C THR A 190 1.22 -9.04 5.51
N ILE A 191 1.85 -9.32 6.64
CA ILE A 191 2.04 -10.67 7.16
C ILE A 191 0.69 -11.34 7.41
N ASP A 192 0.67 -12.67 7.38
CA ASP A 192 -0.50 -13.42 7.82
C ASP A 192 -0.82 -13.10 9.29
N ILE A 193 -2.10 -13.01 9.61
CA ILE A 193 -2.54 -12.71 10.98
C ILE A 193 -2.11 -13.84 11.91
N PRO A 194 -1.23 -13.59 12.90
CA PRO A 194 -0.77 -14.62 13.80
C PRO A 194 -1.92 -15.20 14.63
N GLN A 195 -1.99 -16.53 14.76
CA GLN A 195 -3.05 -17.17 15.53
C GLN A 195 -2.84 -16.99 17.05
N ALA A 196 -1.59 -17.01 17.49
CA ALA A 196 -1.26 -16.78 18.89
C ALA A 196 -1.28 -15.29 19.24
N VAL A 197 -1.99 -14.95 20.31
CA VAL A 197 -1.92 -13.62 20.90
C VAL A 197 -0.67 -13.54 21.77
N ALA A 198 0.24 -12.64 21.45
CA ALA A 198 1.45 -12.46 22.23
C ALA A 198 1.13 -11.81 23.59
N THR A 199 1.86 -12.22 24.62
CA THR A 199 1.77 -11.58 25.93
C THR A 199 2.46 -10.22 25.87
N ARG A 200 1.74 -9.17 26.19
CA ARG A 200 2.26 -7.80 26.24
C ARG A 200 3.42 -7.67 27.22
N ALA A 201 4.32 -6.74 26.94
CA ALA A 201 5.37 -6.36 27.86
C ALA A 201 4.77 -5.90 29.22
N PRO A 202 5.39 -6.26 30.36
CA PRO A 202 4.85 -5.91 31.68
C PRO A 202 4.88 -4.40 31.95
N ASN A 203 5.76 -3.67 31.29
CA ASN A 203 5.81 -2.21 31.33
C ASN A 203 5.26 -1.63 30.02
N PRO A 204 4.64 -0.43 30.05
CA PRO A 204 4.23 0.26 28.84
C PRO A 204 5.40 0.38 27.85
N THR A 205 5.26 -0.21 26.67
CA THR A 205 6.32 -0.27 25.67
C THR A 205 5.79 0.15 24.30
N ILE A 206 6.50 1.04 23.64
CA ILE A 206 6.21 1.49 22.27
C ILE A 206 7.25 0.87 21.35
N ALA A 207 6.84 0.09 20.33
CA ALA A 207 7.74 -0.44 19.33
C ALA A 207 7.59 0.34 18.01
N VAL A 208 8.71 0.79 17.46
CA VAL A 208 8.76 1.60 16.24
C VAL A 208 9.61 0.89 15.20
N VAL A 209 8.97 0.39 14.14
CA VAL A 209 9.66 -0.22 13.00
C VAL A 209 9.80 0.81 11.89
N SER A 210 11.02 1.26 11.63
CA SER A 210 11.26 2.34 10.68
C SER A 210 12.71 2.39 10.17
N ARG A 211 12.89 2.85 8.91
CA ARG A 211 14.20 3.32 8.47
C ARG A 211 14.55 4.62 9.20
N LEU A 212 15.79 4.79 9.63
CA LEU A 212 16.24 5.98 10.34
C LEU A 212 16.68 7.06 9.33
N VAL A 213 15.69 7.74 8.74
CA VAL A 213 15.85 8.77 7.69
C VAL A 213 15.04 10.04 8.04
N PRO A 214 15.44 11.23 7.56
CA PRO A 214 14.87 12.50 8.02
C PRO A 214 13.34 12.61 7.92
N HIS A 215 12.72 12.12 6.84
CA HIS A 215 11.27 12.25 6.65
C HIS A 215 10.44 11.39 7.62
N LYS A 216 11.04 10.41 8.31
CA LYS A 216 10.38 9.63 9.37
C LYS A 216 10.26 10.41 10.69
N ARG A 217 11.02 11.49 10.84
CA ARG A 217 10.95 12.44 11.95
C ARG A 217 11.01 11.78 13.34
N LEU A 218 11.92 10.82 13.50
CA LEU A 218 12.12 10.16 14.78
C LEU A 218 12.69 11.11 15.86
N ASP A 219 13.30 12.21 15.44
CA ASP A 219 13.68 13.33 16.31
C ASP A 219 12.47 13.93 17.02
N LEU A 220 11.38 14.18 16.28
CA LEU A 220 10.12 14.61 16.85
C LEU A 220 9.56 13.55 17.82
N LEU A 221 9.58 12.28 17.42
CA LEU A 221 9.09 11.18 18.27
C LEU A 221 9.83 11.13 19.60
N LEU A 222 11.16 11.19 19.61
CA LEU A 222 11.99 11.20 20.82
C LEU A 222 11.65 12.39 21.72
N GLY A 223 11.50 13.59 21.15
CA GLY A 223 11.08 14.77 21.92
C GLY A 223 9.71 14.62 22.58
N GLN A 224 8.73 14.07 21.85
CA GLN A 224 7.38 13.83 22.37
C GLN A 224 7.33 12.64 23.34
N PHE A 225 8.15 11.62 23.14
CA PHE A 225 8.34 10.53 24.07
C PHE A 225 8.90 11.03 25.42
N ALA A 226 9.87 11.95 25.42
CA ALA A 226 10.39 12.57 26.64
C ALA A 226 9.28 13.27 27.45
N VAL A 227 8.31 13.89 26.77
CA VAL A 227 7.14 14.48 27.43
C VAL A 227 6.26 13.42 28.09
N ALA A 228 6.00 12.31 27.38
CA ALA A 228 5.18 11.21 27.87
C ALA A 228 5.88 10.43 29.02
N ALA A 229 7.18 10.21 28.94
CA ALA A 229 7.96 9.46 29.94
C ALA A 229 7.95 10.12 31.32
N ARG A 230 7.75 11.44 31.40
CA ARG A 230 7.57 12.16 32.68
C ARG A 230 6.24 11.84 33.36
N ARG A 231 5.25 11.34 32.64
CA ARG A 231 3.87 11.09 33.12
C ARG A 231 3.54 9.60 33.21
N VAL A 232 4.21 8.77 32.42
CA VAL A 232 3.97 7.32 32.37
C VAL A 232 5.17 6.61 32.98
N PRO A 233 5.05 6.07 34.21
CA PRO A 233 6.16 5.38 34.89
C PRO A 233 6.60 4.15 34.09
N LYS A 234 7.91 3.92 34.04
CA LYS A 234 8.56 2.76 33.36
C LYS A 234 8.24 2.65 31.87
N LEU A 235 7.85 3.76 31.22
CA LEU A 235 7.66 3.78 29.76
C LEU A 235 8.95 3.41 29.03
N ARG A 236 8.84 2.56 28.03
CA ARG A 236 9.93 2.07 27.19
C ARG A 236 9.65 2.33 25.71
N MET A 237 10.70 2.47 24.92
CA MET A 237 10.61 2.54 23.45
C MET A 237 11.68 1.67 22.81
N ASP A 238 11.25 0.79 21.92
CA ASP A 238 12.11 -0.05 21.09
C ASP A 238 12.08 0.49 19.65
N ILE A 239 13.24 0.96 19.15
CA ILE A 239 13.40 1.45 17.79
C ILE A 239 14.09 0.37 16.96
N ILE A 240 13.36 -0.23 16.02
CA ILE A 240 13.78 -1.35 15.19
C ILE A 240 13.98 -0.84 13.77
N GLY A 241 15.19 -0.94 13.29
CA GLY A 241 15.62 -0.47 11.97
C GLY A 241 16.92 0.32 12.02
N ASP A 242 17.41 0.69 10.84
CA ASP A 242 18.69 1.37 10.69
C ASP A 242 18.60 2.50 9.64
N GLY A 243 19.62 3.33 9.57
CA GLY A 243 19.72 4.42 8.60
C GLY A 243 20.72 5.50 8.99
N PRO A 244 20.93 6.48 8.10
CA PRO A 244 21.94 7.53 8.27
C PRO A 244 21.72 8.42 9.49
N GLU A 245 20.48 8.49 10.01
CA GLU A 245 20.15 9.31 11.18
C GLU A 245 20.48 8.63 12.52
N ARG A 246 20.89 7.35 12.52
CA ARG A 246 21.05 6.55 13.76
C ARG A 246 21.90 7.25 14.81
N ALA A 247 23.12 7.65 14.46
CA ALA A 247 24.05 8.28 15.41
C ALA A 247 23.47 9.60 15.98
N ARG A 248 22.85 10.42 15.13
CA ARG A 248 22.19 11.67 15.54
C ARG A 248 21.01 11.42 16.50
N LEU A 249 20.21 10.41 16.21
CA LEU A 249 19.05 10.07 17.05
C LEU A 249 19.47 9.46 18.39
N GLN A 250 20.53 8.65 18.43
CA GLN A 250 21.10 8.14 19.69
C GLN A 250 21.64 9.28 20.55
N GLN A 251 22.39 10.22 19.95
CA GLN A 251 22.84 11.41 20.68
C GLN A 251 21.67 12.23 21.22
N LEU A 252 20.62 12.45 20.42
CA LEU A 252 19.43 13.16 20.85
C LEU A 252 18.73 12.44 22.03
N ALA A 253 18.67 11.11 22.02
CA ALA A 253 18.09 10.35 23.12
C ALA A 253 18.90 10.56 24.42
N THR A 254 20.23 10.57 24.34
CA THR A 254 21.13 10.90 25.48
C THR A 254 20.91 12.33 25.98
N ASP A 255 20.88 13.31 25.07
CA ASP A 255 20.64 14.73 25.41
C ASP A 255 19.29 14.96 26.10
N LEU A 256 18.30 14.13 25.78
CA LEU A 256 16.97 14.12 26.41
C LEU A 256 16.90 13.29 27.71
N GLY A 257 18.01 12.61 28.10
CA GLY A 257 18.07 11.75 29.29
C GLY A 257 17.28 10.45 29.14
N LEU A 258 17.16 9.92 27.92
CA LEU A 258 16.31 8.76 27.59
C LEU A 258 17.10 7.44 27.47
N ASP A 259 18.39 7.39 27.77
CA ASP A 259 19.25 6.20 27.61
C ASP A 259 18.71 4.98 28.35
N HIS A 260 18.03 5.18 29.46
CA HIS A 260 17.43 4.12 30.25
C HIS A 260 16.07 3.66 29.75
N ALA A 261 15.46 4.37 28.81
CA ALA A 261 14.08 4.17 28.35
C ALA A 261 13.95 3.86 26.86
N VAL A 262 14.96 4.20 26.04
CA VAL A 262 14.96 3.99 24.57
C VAL A 262 16.05 3.03 24.16
N THR A 263 15.68 2.00 23.41
CA THR A 263 16.63 1.00 22.87
C THR A 263 16.62 1.06 21.35
N PHE A 264 17.81 1.24 20.75
CA PHE A 264 18.02 1.17 19.30
C PHE A 264 18.53 -0.21 18.90
N HIS A 265 17.67 -1.06 18.38
CA HIS A 265 17.99 -2.45 18.02
C HIS A 265 18.77 -2.57 16.71
N GLY A 266 18.80 -1.53 15.87
CA GLY A 266 19.32 -1.65 14.50
C GLY A 266 18.39 -2.47 13.61
N TYR A 267 18.89 -2.89 12.44
CA TYR A 267 18.16 -3.81 11.58
C TYR A 267 18.04 -5.17 12.26
N GLN A 268 16.84 -5.71 12.30
CA GLN A 268 16.54 -7.02 12.88
C GLN A 268 15.88 -7.94 11.86
N PRO A 269 16.15 -9.26 11.91
CA PRO A 269 15.40 -10.23 11.13
C PRO A 269 13.91 -10.23 11.52
N ASN A 270 13.05 -10.67 10.61
CA ASN A 270 11.58 -10.59 10.77
C ASN A 270 11.10 -11.22 12.08
N ASN A 271 11.60 -12.38 12.46
CA ASN A 271 11.21 -13.06 13.72
C ASN A 271 11.51 -12.22 14.97
N VAL A 272 12.66 -11.56 15.04
CA VAL A 272 13.01 -10.67 16.17
C VAL A 272 12.20 -9.37 16.13
N ARG A 273 12.04 -8.78 14.94
CA ARG A 273 11.18 -7.62 14.74
C ARG A 273 9.76 -7.89 15.21
N ASP A 274 9.22 -9.02 14.79
CA ASP A 274 7.83 -9.43 15.08
C ASP A 274 7.64 -9.74 16.57
N GLU A 275 8.63 -10.34 17.24
CA GLU A 275 8.62 -10.53 18.68
C GLU A 275 8.56 -9.20 19.44
N LEU A 276 9.42 -8.24 19.09
CA LEU A 276 9.43 -6.91 19.72
C LEU A 276 8.12 -6.19 19.47
N LEU A 277 7.60 -6.25 18.23
CA LEU A 277 6.38 -5.57 17.83
C LEU A 277 5.15 -6.17 18.53
N SER A 278 5.04 -7.51 18.57
CA SER A 278 3.88 -8.21 19.15
C SER A 278 3.71 -7.96 20.66
N ARG A 279 4.79 -7.65 21.38
CA ARG A 279 4.77 -7.39 22.82
C ARG A 279 4.51 -5.91 23.16
N ALA A 280 4.49 -5.04 22.16
CA ALA A 280 4.27 -3.61 22.37
C ALA A 280 2.84 -3.29 22.83
N TRP A 281 2.69 -2.18 23.53
CA TRP A 281 1.40 -1.61 23.87
C TRP A 281 0.87 -0.72 22.75
N LEU A 282 1.79 -0.03 22.06
CA LEU A 282 1.53 0.84 20.92
C LEU A 282 2.67 0.70 19.90
N THR A 283 2.37 0.97 18.64
CA THR A 283 3.37 1.48 17.69
C THR A 283 3.19 2.98 17.50
N ALA A 284 4.20 3.67 16.97
CA ALA A 284 4.10 5.12 16.75
C ALA A 284 4.68 5.54 15.41
N SER A 285 4.06 6.54 14.75
CA SER A 285 4.56 7.14 13.52
C SER A 285 4.46 8.67 13.55
N THR A 286 5.61 9.32 13.38
CA THR A 286 5.72 10.79 13.26
C THR A 286 6.17 11.22 11.87
N SER A 287 6.09 10.33 10.87
CA SER A 287 6.48 10.60 9.49
C SER A 287 5.85 11.88 8.95
N ALA A 288 6.55 12.58 8.08
CA ALA A 288 6.02 13.77 7.40
C ALA A 288 5.00 13.40 6.31
N SER A 289 5.19 12.27 5.65
CA SER A 289 4.26 11.66 4.69
C SER A 289 4.66 10.21 4.43
N GLU A 290 3.72 9.39 4.01
CA GLU A 290 3.90 8.00 3.61
C GLU A 290 3.06 7.69 2.38
N GLY A 291 3.44 6.66 1.62
CA GLY A 291 2.57 6.11 0.59
C GLY A 291 1.44 5.28 1.18
N TRP A 292 1.79 4.47 2.22
CA TRP A 292 0.84 3.57 2.89
C TRP A 292 1.08 3.54 4.41
N GLY A 293 2.04 2.90 4.91
CA GLY A 293 2.29 2.68 6.32
C GLY A 293 2.37 1.19 6.64
N CYS A 294 3.21 0.47 5.90
CA CYS A 294 3.37 -0.99 6.05
C CYS A 294 3.59 -1.40 7.51
N SER A 295 4.48 -0.71 8.23
CA SER A 295 4.77 -1.04 9.64
C SER A 295 3.58 -0.80 10.58
N VAL A 296 2.64 0.06 10.20
CA VAL A 296 1.39 0.27 10.95
C VAL A 296 0.48 -0.94 10.80
N ILE A 297 0.31 -1.44 9.58
CA ILE A 297 -0.51 -2.62 9.31
C ILE A 297 0.16 -3.89 9.84
N GLU A 298 1.49 -4.00 9.78
CA GLU A 298 2.25 -5.08 10.43
C GLU A 298 2.01 -5.11 11.95
N ALA A 299 2.02 -3.95 12.60
CA ALA A 299 1.68 -3.84 14.03
C ALA A 299 0.21 -4.24 14.30
N ALA A 300 -0.71 -3.77 13.46
CA ALA A 300 -2.11 -4.12 13.56
C ALA A 300 -2.35 -5.64 13.40
N ALA A 301 -1.58 -6.35 12.56
CA ALA A 301 -1.65 -7.80 12.43
C ALA A 301 -1.34 -8.52 13.77
N TRP A 302 -0.48 -7.94 14.60
CA TRP A 302 -0.20 -8.41 15.96
C TRP A 302 -1.21 -7.88 17.00
N GLY A 303 -2.22 -7.11 16.60
CA GLY A 303 -3.20 -6.48 17.50
C GLY A 303 -2.66 -5.26 18.24
N VAL A 304 -1.61 -4.64 17.72
CA VAL A 304 -0.96 -3.45 18.33
C VAL A 304 -1.43 -2.18 17.63
N PRO A 305 -2.15 -1.29 18.33
CA PRO A 305 -2.65 -0.04 17.76
C PRO A 305 -1.54 0.97 17.51
N CYS A 306 -1.81 1.90 16.58
CA CYS A 306 -0.87 2.93 16.18
C CYS A 306 -1.27 4.32 16.72
N LEU A 307 -0.33 5.04 17.32
CA LEU A 307 -0.43 6.48 17.51
C LEU A 307 0.35 7.19 16.41
N ALA A 308 -0.31 8.02 15.61
CA ALA A 308 0.35 8.62 14.45
C ALA A 308 -0.05 10.06 14.19
N LEU A 309 0.82 10.82 13.52
CA LEU A 309 0.41 12.09 12.91
C LEU A 309 -0.55 11.82 11.74
N ARG A 310 -1.60 12.63 11.62
CA ARG A 310 -2.58 12.56 10.53
C ARG A 310 -1.96 13.13 9.24
N VAL A 311 -1.15 12.31 8.59
CA VAL A 311 -0.50 12.64 7.32
C VAL A 311 -0.97 11.71 6.20
N PRO A 312 -0.82 12.10 4.91
CA PRO A 312 -1.13 11.22 3.79
C PRO A 312 -0.50 9.82 3.95
N GLY A 313 -1.22 8.78 3.54
CA GLY A 313 -0.83 7.38 3.66
C GLY A 313 -1.04 6.81 5.07
N ILE A 314 -0.56 7.46 6.13
CA ILE A 314 -0.80 7.00 7.51
C ILE A 314 -2.27 7.09 7.89
N ARG A 315 -2.94 8.18 7.53
CA ARG A 315 -4.39 8.32 7.78
C ARG A 315 -5.22 7.26 7.04
N ASP A 316 -4.65 6.62 6.01
CA ASP A 316 -5.31 5.55 5.27
C ASP A 316 -5.07 4.19 5.91
N SER A 317 -3.97 4.00 6.63
CA SER A 317 -3.63 2.75 7.32
C SER A 317 -4.14 2.67 8.77
N VAL A 318 -4.61 3.78 9.34
CA VAL A 318 -5.19 3.84 10.69
C VAL A 318 -6.67 4.20 10.60
N VAL A 319 -7.53 3.39 11.20
CA VAL A 319 -8.93 3.72 11.47
C VAL A 319 -8.98 4.43 12.82
N ASP A 320 -9.15 5.77 12.79
CA ASP A 320 -9.07 6.64 13.97
C ASP A 320 -10.10 6.25 15.04
N GLY A 321 -9.64 6.08 16.28
CA GLY A 321 -10.45 5.64 17.41
C GLY A 321 -10.74 4.13 17.45
N ARG A 322 -10.36 3.34 16.41
CA ARG A 322 -10.54 1.89 16.36
C ARG A 322 -9.21 1.13 16.34
N THR A 323 -8.37 1.38 15.33
CA THR A 323 -7.08 0.70 15.20
C THR A 323 -5.91 1.55 15.67
N GLY A 324 -6.20 2.71 16.26
CA GLY A 324 -5.22 3.66 16.77
C GLY A 324 -5.77 5.06 16.83
N TRP A 325 -4.89 6.03 16.99
CA TRP A 325 -5.24 7.43 17.14
C TRP A 325 -4.43 8.31 16.22
N LEU A 326 -5.13 9.23 15.55
CA LEU A 326 -4.54 10.19 14.62
C LEU A 326 -4.45 11.57 15.26
N VAL A 327 -3.27 12.14 15.33
CA VAL A 327 -2.97 13.41 15.97
C VAL A 327 -2.72 14.49 14.90
N GLU A 328 -3.47 15.59 14.96
CA GLU A 328 -3.42 16.66 13.97
C GLU A 328 -2.12 17.47 14.02
N THR A 329 -1.57 17.66 15.20
CA THR A 329 -0.41 18.53 15.37
C THR A 329 0.72 17.88 16.17
N PRO A 330 1.98 18.05 15.76
CA PRO A 330 3.13 17.50 16.47
C PRO A 330 3.18 17.85 17.95
N ARG A 331 2.74 19.06 18.34
CA ARG A 331 2.78 19.52 19.74
C ARG A 331 1.86 18.73 20.67
N LYS A 332 0.78 18.14 20.15
CA LYS A 332 -0.17 17.34 20.93
C LYS A 332 0.25 15.87 21.05
N PHE A 333 1.26 15.43 20.31
CA PHE A 333 1.60 14.02 20.17
C PHE A 333 2.00 13.37 21.50
N GLY A 334 2.80 14.04 22.35
CA GLY A 334 3.20 13.52 23.66
C GLY A 334 2.02 13.39 24.63
N THR A 335 1.05 14.33 24.61
CA THR A 335 -0.18 14.23 25.42
C THR A 335 -1.07 13.09 24.92
N ALA A 336 -1.30 12.99 23.62
CA ALA A 336 -2.05 11.88 23.02
C ALA A 336 -1.39 10.51 23.31
N MET A 337 -0.06 10.46 23.36
CA MET A 337 0.68 9.25 23.76
C MET A 337 0.33 8.81 25.18
N VAL A 338 0.24 9.76 26.13
CA VAL A 338 -0.16 9.47 27.52
C VAL A 338 -1.61 8.98 27.57
N GLU A 339 -2.51 9.62 26.84
CA GLU A 339 -3.93 9.26 26.78
C GLU A 339 -4.11 7.85 26.19
N ALA A 340 -3.47 7.56 25.05
CA ALA A 340 -3.50 6.26 24.42
C ALA A 340 -2.94 5.15 25.34
N LEU A 341 -1.78 5.36 25.97
CA LEU A 341 -1.20 4.42 26.93
C LEU A 341 -2.07 4.22 28.17
N THR A 342 -2.81 5.24 28.59
CA THR A 342 -3.74 5.14 29.71
C THR A 342 -4.96 4.29 29.31
N ALA A 343 -5.56 4.54 28.16
CA ALA A 343 -6.65 3.73 27.63
C ALA A 343 -6.23 2.26 27.49
N MET A 344 -5.02 2.01 27.06
CA MET A 344 -4.47 0.65 26.89
C MET A 344 -4.08 -0.04 28.22
N ARG A 345 -4.43 0.50 29.37
CA ARG A 345 -4.37 -0.20 30.68
C ARG A 345 -5.64 -0.97 30.99
N GLU A 346 -6.76 -0.57 30.40
CA GLU A 346 -8.06 -1.21 30.63
C GLU A 346 -8.16 -2.50 29.79
N PRO A 347 -8.37 -3.68 30.45
CA PRO A 347 -8.34 -4.96 29.74
C PRO A 347 -9.36 -5.08 28.61
N ASP A 348 -10.56 -4.54 28.78
CA ASP A 348 -11.61 -4.58 27.76
C ASP A 348 -11.24 -3.72 26.55
N ALA A 349 -10.76 -2.48 26.78
CA ALA A 349 -10.28 -1.62 25.71
C ALA A 349 -9.12 -2.27 24.92
N VAL A 350 -8.21 -2.95 25.61
CA VAL A 350 -7.11 -3.70 24.98
C VAL A 350 -7.66 -4.80 24.07
N LYS A 351 -8.64 -5.57 24.54
CA LYS A 351 -9.24 -6.68 23.79
C LYS A 351 -9.93 -6.16 22.53
N ASP A 352 -10.75 -5.11 22.67
CA ASP A 352 -11.53 -4.55 21.56
C ASP A 352 -10.63 -3.92 20.50
N VAL A 353 -9.69 -3.06 20.90
CA VAL A 353 -8.74 -2.41 19.99
C VAL A 353 -7.84 -3.45 19.31
N SER A 354 -7.38 -4.49 20.04
CA SER A 354 -6.57 -5.54 19.42
C SER A 354 -7.36 -6.38 18.42
N ALA A 355 -8.64 -6.63 18.67
CA ALA A 355 -9.52 -7.32 17.72
C ALA A 355 -9.73 -6.48 16.46
N ASP A 356 -10.07 -5.19 16.61
CA ASP A 356 -10.22 -4.25 15.50
C ASP A 356 -8.94 -4.12 14.66
N CYS A 357 -7.76 -4.04 15.30
CA CYS A 357 -6.47 -4.02 14.61
C CYS A 357 -6.26 -5.26 13.74
N ARG A 358 -6.48 -6.45 14.30
CA ARG A 358 -6.30 -7.73 13.58
C ARG A 358 -7.29 -7.88 12.44
N GLU A 359 -8.54 -7.50 12.67
CA GLU A 359 -9.58 -7.52 11.62
C GLU A 359 -9.21 -6.55 10.49
N TRP A 360 -8.81 -5.31 10.82
CA TRP A 360 -8.34 -4.35 9.82
C TRP A 360 -7.15 -4.87 9.02
N ALA A 361 -6.12 -5.41 9.70
CA ALA A 361 -4.95 -5.97 9.03
C ALA A 361 -5.31 -7.17 8.14
N SER A 362 -6.31 -7.98 8.50
CA SER A 362 -6.76 -9.12 7.70
C SER A 362 -7.31 -8.75 6.32
N CYS A 363 -7.74 -7.50 6.14
CA CYS A 363 -8.18 -6.97 4.85
C CYS A 363 -7.02 -6.79 3.85
N PHE A 364 -5.76 -6.73 4.33
CA PHE A 364 -4.58 -6.42 3.54
C PHE A 364 -3.70 -7.66 3.34
N THR A 365 -4.19 -8.62 2.56
CA THR A 365 -3.40 -9.82 2.21
C THR A 365 -2.68 -9.61 0.90
N TRP A 366 -1.49 -10.22 0.75
CA TRP A 366 -0.77 -10.22 -0.51
C TRP A 366 -1.56 -10.89 -1.65
N ASP A 367 -2.41 -11.86 -1.32
CA ASP A 367 -3.29 -12.50 -2.29
C ASP A 367 -4.33 -11.52 -2.84
N ARG A 368 -4.93 -10.69 -1.97
CA ARG A 368 -5.85 -9.64 -2.41
C ARG A 368 -5.14 -8.59 -3.24
N SER A 369 -3.97 -8.10 -2.82
CA SER A 369 -3.18 -7.13 -3.59
C SER A 369 -2.81 -7.69 -4.97
N THR A 370 -2.45 -8.98 -5.05
CA THR A 370 -2.15 -9.65 -6.31
C THR A 370 -3.36 -9.75 -7.21
N ARG A 371 -4.53 -10.13 -6.69
CA ARG A 371 -5.78 -10.14 -7.46
C ARG A 371 -6.15 -8.77 -7.99
N LEU A 372 -6.10 -7.74 -7.15
CA LEU A 372 -6.41 -6.37 -7.56
C LEU A 372 -5.47 -5.88 -8.68
N LEU A 373 -4.17 -6.07 -8.55
CA LEU A 373 -3.22 -5.67 -9.60
C LEU A 373 -3.41 -6.49 -10.88
N THR A 374 -3.70 -7.78 -10.75
CA THR A 374 -4.06 -8.63 -11.89
C THR A 374 -5.32 -8.11 -12.60
N GLY A 375 -6.34 -7.73 -11.84
CA GLY A 375 -7.56 -7.11 -12.37
C GLY A 375 -7.27 -5.85 -13.17
N VAL A 376 -6.41 -4.97 -12.66
CA VAL A 376 -6.00 -3.75 -13.38
C VAL A 376 -5.28 -4.04 -14.68
N LEU A 377 -4.37 -5.05 -14.71
CA LEU A 377 -3.70 -5.47 -15.93
C LEU A 377 -4.67 -6.02 -16.97
N LEU A 378 -5.63 -6.85 -16.56
CA LEU A 378 -6.67 -7.41 -17.43
C LEU A 378 -7.62 -6.33 -17.96
N GLU A 379 -7.95 -5.34 -17.15
CA GLU A 379 -8.77 -4.21 -17.60
C GLU A 379 -8.00 -3.33 -18.59
N GLU A 380 -6.73 -3.05 -18.34
CA GLU A 380 -5.87 -2.32 -19.29
C GLU A 380 -5.75 -3.08 -20.62
N GLU A 381 -5.62 -4.42 -20.60
CA GLU A 381 -5.63 -5.26 -21.79
C GLU A 381 -6.93 -5.11 -22.59
N THR A 382 -8.07 -5.16 -21.92
CA THR A 382 -9.39 -5.00 -22.54
C THR A 382 -9.53 -3.63 -23.19
N LEU A 383 -9.13 -2.56 -22.47
CA LEU A 383 -9.17 -1.19 -22.99
C LEU A 383 -8.33 -1.02 -24.28
N ARG A 384 -7.16 -1.69 -24.34
CA ARG A 384 -6.30 -1.63 -25.54
C ARG A 384 -6.90 -2.37 -26.73
N ARG A 385 -7.53 -3.51 -26.47
CA ARG A 385 -8.17 -4.32 -27.55
C ARG A 385 -9.43 -3.67 -28.11
N GLU A 386 -10.26 -3.09 -27.27
CA GLU A 386 -11.54 -2.50 -27.64
C GLU A 386 -11.40 -1.09 -28.25
N GLY A 387 -10.23 -0.46 -28.16
CA GLY A 387 -10.02 0.91 -28.60
C GLY A 387 -10.89 1.94 -27.87
N GLY A 388 -11.40 1.59 -26.68
CA GLY A 388 -12.23 2.44 -25.86
C GLY A 388 -11.50 3.68 -25.35
N ASP A 389 -12.23 4.79 -25.15
CA ASP A 389 -11.68 5.97 -24.47
C ASP A 389 -11.49 5.64 -22.98
N PRO A 390 -10.25 5.52 -22.49
CA PRO A 390 -10.03 5.29 -21.07
C PRO A 390 -10.73 6.33 -20.18
N ARG A 391 -10.90 7.56 -20.67
CA ARG A 391 -11.56 8.66 -19.93
C ARG A 391 -13.04 8.42 -19.65
N SER A 392 -13.69 7.54 -20.40
CA SER A 392 -15.08 7.16 -20.13
C SER A 392 -15.27 6.28 -18.88
N ARG A 393 -14.16 5.85 -18.23
CA ARG A 393 -14.15 4.99 -17.05
C ARG A 393 -13.48 5.68 -15.85
N HIS A 394 -13.62 7.00 -15.70
CA HIS A 394 -12.82 7.84 -14.78
C HIS A 394 -13.53 8.24 -13.50
N SER A 395 -14.49 7.53 -13.04
CA SER A 395 -15.02 7.86 -11.72
C SER A 395 -13.99 7.42 -10.64
N ASP A 396 -13.54 8.36 -9.82
CA ASP A 396 -12.88 8.04 -8.55
C ASP A 396 -13.92 7.52 -7.53
N LEU A 397 -15.17 7.52 -7.92
CA LEU A 397 -16.28 6.96 -7.18
C LEU A 397 -16.24 5.44 -7.29
N SER A 398 -16.57 4.79 -6.19
CA SER A 398 -16.86 3.36 -6.17
C SER A 398 -18.15 3.16 -5.41
N THR A 399 -18.98 2.25 -5.87
CA THR A 399 -20.29 1.97 -5.26
C THR A 399 -20.25 0.59 -4.63
N LEU A 400 -20.59 0.51 -3.34
CA LEU A 400 -20.89 -0.74 -2.66
C LEU A 400 -22.35 -1.08 -2.93
N VAL A 401 -22.58 -2.26 -3.52
CA VAL A 401 -23.92 -2.78 -3.82
C VAL A 401 -24.12 -4.06 -3.03
N ARG A 402 -25.24 -4.16 -2.32
CA ARG A 402 -25.64 -5.37 -1.60
C ARG A 402 -27.01 -5.82 -2.07
N PHE A 403 -27.15 -7.10 -2.40
CA PHE A 403 -28.37 -7.67 -2.93
C PHE A 403 -28.47 -9.16 -2.72
N GLU A 404 -29.67 -9.70 -2.77
CA GLU A 404 -29.92 -11.14 -2.87
C GLU A 404 -29.71 -11.57 -4.33
N LEU A 405 -28.86 -12.59 -4.55
CA LEU A 405 -28.56 -13.06 -5.90
C LEU A 405 -29.72 -13.89 -6.45
N PRO A 406 -30.37 -13.47 -7.55
CA PRO A 406 -31.44 -14.25 -8.17
C PRO A 406 -30.94 -15.62 -8.66
N GLU A 407 -31.82 -16.61 -8.61
CA GLU A 407 -31.50 -17.96 -9.09
C GLU A 407 -31.16 -17.94 -10.59
N GLY A 408 -30.00 -18.52 -10.93
CA GLY A 408 -29.50 -18.55 -12.31
C GLY A 408 -28.85 -17.26 -12.80
N ALA A 409 -28.74 -16.22 -11.97
CA ALA A 409 -28.09 -14.98 -12.37
C ALA A 409 -26.58 -15.16 -12.58
N ASP A 410 -26.04 -14.61 -13.68
CA ASP A 410 -24.60 -14.63 -13.97
C ASP A 410 -23.94 -13.29 -13.60
N LEU A 411 -23.29 -13.26 -12.45
CA LEU A 411 -22.52 -12.10 -11.99
C LEU A 411 -21.40 -11.69 -12.95
N ARG A 412 -20.84 -12.62 -13.72
CA ARG A 412 -19.73 -12.31 -14.65
C ARG A 412 -20.16 -11.34 -15.75
N SER A 413 -21.43 -11.33 -16.10
CA SER A 413 -21.96 -10.47 -17.17
C SER A 413 -21.97 -8.98 -16.79
N ILE A 414 -21.89 -8.65 -15.50
CA ILE A 414 -21.96 -7.27 -15.00
C ILE A 414 -20.69 -6.77 -14.33
N LEU A 415 -19.79 -7.65 -13.98
CA LEU A 415 -18.58 -7.33 -13.24
C LEU A 415 -17.37 -7.05 -14.15
N ARG A 416 -16.54 -6.11 -13.73
CA ARG A 416 -15.22 -5.85 -14.33
C ARG A 416 -14.14 -6.60 -13.55
N PRO A 417 -12.96 -6.84 -14.15
CA PRO A 417 -11.84 -7.45 -13.43
C PRO A 417 -11.37 -6.66 -12.19
N THR A 418 -11.66 -5.37 -12.14
CA THR A 418 -11.33 -4.48 -11.02
C THR A 418 -12.38 -4.45 -9.91
N ASP A 419 -13.54 -5.09 -10.09
CA ASP A 419 -14.58 -5.17 -9.06
C ASP A 419 -14.25 -6.27 -8.03
N GLU A 420 -14.69 -6.09 -6.80
CA GLU A 420 -14.54 -7.06 -5.72
C GLU A 420 -15.89 -7.59 -5.27
N VAL A 421 -15.98 -8.90 -4.98
CA VAL A 421 -17.21 -9.57 -4.58
C VAL A 421 -16.99 -10.33 -3.27
N ALA A 422 -17.94 -10.23 -2.35
CA ALA A 422 -18.00 -11.00 -1.13
C ALA A 422 -19.38 -11.64 -0.95
N LEU A 423 -19.41 -12.87 -0.40
CA LEU A 423 -20.63 -13.49 0.10
C LEU A 423 -20.75 -13.15 1.59
N MET A 424 -21.87 -12.52 1.96
CA MET A 424 -22.14 -12.12 3.33
C MET A 424 -22.73 -13.30 4.14
N HIS A 425 -22.59 -13.25 5.47
CA HIS A 425 -23.10 -14.30 6.37
C HIS A 425 -24.61 -14.53 6.30
N ASP A 426 -25.36 -13.51 5.89
CA ASP A 426 -26.81 -13.55 5.69
C ASP A 426 -27.27 -14.04 4.31
N GLY A 427 -26.31 -14.47 3.48
CA GLY A 427 -26.58 -15.00 2.13
C GLY A 427 -26.67 -13.93 1.03
N HIS A 428 -26.57 -12.64 1.38
CA HIS A 428 -26.48 -11.59 0.37
C HIS A 428 -25.12 -11.56 -0.30
N VAL A 429 -25.07 -11.05 -1.52
CA VAL A 429 -23.82 -10.72 -2.23
C VAL A 429 -23.54 -9.23 -2.06
N ALA A 430 -22.32 -8.91 -1.65
CA ALA A 430 -21.82 -7.54 -1.63
C ALA A 430 -20.78 -7.38 -2.75
N VAL A 431 -20.94 -6.33 -3.55
CA VAL A 431 -20.04 -6.01 -4.67
C VAL A 431 -19.52 -4.60 -4.52
N LEU A 432 -18.20 -4.44 -4.49
CA LEU A 432 -17.56 -3.15 -4.64
C LEU A 432 -17.27 -2.90 -6.12
N MET A 433 -18.11 -2.06 -6.73
CA MET A 433 -18.00 -1.70 -8.16
C MET A 433 -17.09 -0.49 -8.31
N ASN A 434 -15.85 -0.75 -8.70
CA ASN A 434 -14.82 0.28 -8.84
C ASN A 434 -15.02 1.12 -10.11
N GLY A 435 -14.94 2.45 -9.97
CA GLY A 435 -15.11 3.38 -11.08
C GLY A 435 -16.54 3.46 -11.62
N ARG A 436 -17.56 3.16 -10.80
CA ARG A 436 -18.97 3.32 -11.13
C ARG A 436 -19.68 4.13 -10.06
N ASP A 437 -20.54 5.04 -10.49
CA ASP A 437 -21.48 5.72 -9.61
C ASP A 437 -22.70 4.82 -9.29
N GLU A 438 -23.59 5.31 -8.45
CA GLU A 438 -24.78 4.56 -8.01
C GLU A 438 -25.73 4.23 -9.17
N PHE A 439 -25.87 5.12 -10.16
CA PHE A 439 -26.72 4.90 -11.33
C PHE A 439 -26.16 3.79 -12.24
N GLU A 440 -24.86 3.84 -12.52
CA GLU A 440 -24.18 2.82 -13.32
C GLU A 440 -24.19 1.46 -12.62
N ALA A 441 -23.98 1.45 -11.29
CA ALA A 441 -24.00 0.26 -10.46
C ALA A 441 -25.42 -0.35 -10.42
N PHE A 442 -26.46 0.46 -10.23
CA PHE A 442 -27.85 0.01 -10.27
C PHE A 442 -28.22 -0.56 -11.64
N ALA A 443 -27.89 0.15 -12.72
CA ALA A 443 -28.15 -0.33 -14.06
C ALA A 443 -27.44 -1.67 -14.37
N ALA A 444 -26.26 -1.90 -13.78
CA ALA A 444 -25.56 -3.17 -13.92
C ALA A 444 -26.32 -4.32 -13.25
N VAL A 445 -26.74 -4.18 -11.98
CA VAL A 445 -27.44 -5.26 -11.26
C VAL A 445 -28.83 -5.53 -11.82
N GLN A 446 -29.50 -4.52 -12.38
CA GLN A 446 -30.78 -4.71 -13.07
C GLN A 446 -30.68 -5.66 -14.27
N LYS A 447 -29.55 -5.70 -14.98
CA LYS A 447 -29.33 -6.61 -16.12
C LYS A 447 -29.37 -8.10 -15.75
N ILE A 448 -29.12 -8.43 -14.49
CA ILE A 448 -29.19 -9.80 -13.98
C ILE A 448 -30.45 -10.09 -13.16
N GLY A 449 -31.45 -9.20 -13.26
CA GLY A 449 -32.77 -9.39 -12.67
C GLY A 449 -32.83 -9.18 -11.16
N VAL A 450 -31.92 -8.41 -10.57
CA VAL A 450 -31.98 -8.06 -9.14
C VAL A 450 -33.16 -7.12 -8.89
N PRO A 451 -34.19 -7.53 -8.10
CA PRO A 451 -35.39 -6.73 -7.91
C PRO A 451 -35.17 -5.53 -6.98
N ALA A 452 -34.29 -5.68 -6.01
CA ALA A 452 -33.93 -4.63 -5.04
C ALA A 452 -32.46 -4.77 -4.65
N ALA A 453 -31.76 -3.64 -4.55
CA ALA A 453 -30.37 -3.57 -4.12
C ALA A 453 -30.20 -2.37 -3.19
N GLU A 454 -29.40 -2.57 -2.13
CA GLU A 454 -28.86 -1.47 -1.34
C GLU A 454 -27.63 -0.93 -2.03
N LEU A 455 -27.61 0.37 -2.35
CA LEU A 455 -26.49 1.03 -2.97
C LEU A 455 -26.00 2.15 -2.05
N ARG A 456 -24.70 2.28 -1.95
CA ARG A 456 -24.07 3.40 -1.24
C ARG A 456 -22.68 3.68 -1.79
N HIS A 457 -22.30 4.94 -1.72
CA HIS A 457 -20.97 5.35 -2.06
C HIS A 457 -19.96 4.64 -1.15
N ALA A 458 -18.92 4.04 -1.73
CA ALA A 458 -17.85 3.41 -0.97
C ALA A 458 -16.93 4.49 -0.39
N GLY A 459 -16.96 4.64 0.92
CA GLY A 459 -16.02 5.48 1.65
C GLY A 459 -14.58 4.93 1.58
N ARG A 460 -13.65 5.70 2.12
CA ARG A 460 -12.22 5.35 2.16
C ARG A 460 -11.99 3.94 2.72
N ASP A 461 -12.58 3.63 3.86
CA ASP A 461 -12.34 2.40 4.58
C ASP A 461 -12.94 1.19 3.84
N THR A 462 -14.12 1.34 3.23
CA THR A 462 -14.71 0.31 2.36
C THR A 462 -13.86 0.05 1.12
N LEU A 463 -13.33 1.10 0.48
CA LEU A 463 -12.43 0.96 -0.67
C LEU A 463 -11.15 0.19 -0.31
N LEU A 464 -10.62 0.43 0.90
CA LEU A 464 -9.40 -0.23 1.36
C LEU A 464 -9.66 -1.66 1.84
N ALA A 465 -10.72 -1.90 2.60
CA ALA A 465 -11.01 -3.18 3.22
C ALA A 465 -11.73 -4.17 2.28
N GLY A 466 -12.44 -3.67 1.26
CA GLY A 466 -13.29 -4.48 0.38
C GLY A 466 -14.71 -4.67 0.91
N PRO A 467 -15.58 -5.36 0.14
CA PRO A 467 -17.02 -5.38 0.37
C PRO A 467 -17.48 -6.20 1.59
N GLY A 468 -16.62 -7.02 2.19
CA GLY A 468 -16.97 -7.95 3.29
C GLY A 468 -16.46 -7.58 4.67
N SER A 469 -15.82 -6.43 4.85
CA SER A 469 -15.21 -6.04 6.13
C SER A 469 -16.20 -5.39 7.09
N ALA A 470 -16.22 -5.84 8.34
CA ALA A 470 -17.01 -5.22 9.41
C ALA A 470 -16.30 -4.03 10.08
N VAL A 471 -14.98 -3.92 9.94
CA VAL A 471 -14.20 -2.78 10.46
C VAL A 471 -14.41 -1.50 9.63
N ALA A 472 -14.81 -1.66 8.38
CA ALA A 472 -15.19 -0.54 7.52
C ALA A 472 -16.73 -0.41 7.48
N PRO A 473 -17.40 0.03 8.57
CA PRO A 473 -18.82 0.24 8.53
C PRO A 473 -19.13 1.29 7.48
N ALA A 474 -20.16 1.03 6.75
CA ALA A 474 -20.60 1.87 5.66
C ALA A 474 -21.09 3.28 6.08
N ASP A 475 -21.06 3.60 7.36
CA ASP A 475 -21.74 4.76 7.96
C ASP A 475 -20.79 5.88 8.40
N ALA A 476 -19.47 5.71 8.29
CA ALA A 476 -18.55 6.80 8.54
C ALA A 476 -18.47 7.74 7.33
N PHE A 477 -19.52 8.53 7.12
CA PHE A 477 -19.41 9.79 6.39
C PHE A 477 -18.59 10.74 7.27
N ASP A 478 -17.28 10.71 7.17
CA ASP A 478 -16.48 11.85 7.55
C ASP A 478 -16.69 12.91 6.46
N GLY A 479 -17.68 13.76 6.73
CA GLY A 479 -17.81 15.02 6.04
C GLY A 479 -16.51 15.83 6.20
N GLN A 480 -15.77 15.93 5.15
CA GLN A 480 -14.95 17.02 4.61
C GLN A 480 -13.92 16.53 3.60
#